data_1f54e07bc28787f7f2fa3e2f8158f309
#
_entry.id   1f54e07bc28787f7f2fa3e2f8158f309
#
_cell.length_a   1.000
_cell.length_b   1.000
_cell.length_c   1.000
_cell.angle_alpha   90.00
_cell.angle_beta   90.00
_cell.angle_gamma   90.00
#
_symmetry.space_group_name_H-M   'P 1'
#
loop_
_entity.id
_entity.type
_entity.pdbx_description
1 polymer ?
#
loop_
_entity_poly.entity_id
_entity_poly.type
_entity_poly.pdbx_seq_one_letter_code
_entity_poly.pdbx_strand_id
1 'polypeptide(L)' 'MGLAHKALGELERLVQERAHHKVKDLRLEWSNGRYLLSGSVDSYHVKQLAQHGILDVMPLARVVNELTVRN' A
#
# COMPACT_ATOMS: atom_id res chain seq x y z
N MET A 1 9.76 19.43 -3.23
CA MET A 1 9.94 18.98 -1.87
C MET A 1 10.10 17.48 -1.83
N GLY A 2 11.01 17.00 -1.00
CA GLY A 2 11.22 15.57 -0.88
C GLY A 2 10.24 14.83 0.00
N LEU A 3 9.16 15.50 0.42
CA LEU A 3 8.22 14.90 1.36
C LEU A 3 7.53 13.66 0.78
N ALA A 4 7.19 13.71 -0.52
CA ALA A 4 6.49 12.59 -1.13
C ALA A 4 7.35 11.32 -1.13
N HIS A 5 8.65 11.46 -1.40
CA HIS A 5 9.54 10.31 -1.41
C HIS A 5 9.70 9.70 -0.03
N LYS A 6 9.88 10.56 0.98
CA LYS A 6 9.98 10.06 2.35
C LYS A 6 8.66 9.40 2.76
N ALA A 7 7.56 10.01 2.36
CA ALA A 7 6.25 9.47 2.70
C ALA A 7 6.01 8.11 2.04
N LEU A 8 6.47 7.92 0.81
CA LEU A 8 6.28 6.65 0.13
C LEU A 8 6.99 5.50 0.85
N GLY A 9 8.25 5.71 1.25
CA GLY A 9 8.97 4.67 1.98
C GLY A 9 8.31 4.36 3.32
N GLU A 10 7.87 5.40 4.01
CA GLU A 10 7.20 5.22 5.28
C GLU A 10 5.86 4.49 5.09
N LEU A 11 5.11 4.85 4.05
CA LEU A 11 3.84 4.22 3.79
C LEU A 11 4.01 2.76 3.38
N GLU A 12 5.06 2.45 2.61
CA GLU A 12 5.34 1.05 2.28
C GLU A 12 5.56 0.22 3.54
N ARG A 13 6.30 0.78 4.50
CA ARG A 13 6.53 0.09 5.75
C ARG A 13 5.23 -0.13 6.50
N LEU A 14 4.38 0.89 6.55
CA LEU A 14 3.08 0.77 7.23
C LEU A 14 2.18 -0.24 6.53
N VAL A 15 2.20 -0.27 5.21
CA VAL A 15 1.44 -1.26 4.45
C VAL A 15 1.89 -2.66 4.82
N GLN A 16 3.20 -2.89 4.86
CA GLN A 16 3.72 -4.22 5.21
C GLN A 16 3.36 -4.58 6.65
N GLU A 17 3.49 -3.65 7.58
CA GLU A 17 3.14 -3.94 8.96
C GLU A 17 1.66 -4.31 9.09
N ARG A 18 0.79 -3.54 8.43
CA ARG A 18 -0.64 -3.78 8.51
C ARG A 18 -1.01 -5.11 7.85
N ALA A 19 -0.29 -5.48 6.80
CA ALA A 19 -0.51 -6.72 6.05
C ALA A 19 0.30 -7.89 6.60
N HIS A 20 0.87 -7.74 7.79
CA HIS A 20 1.66 -8.79 8.45
C HIS A 20 2.85 -9.24 7.60
N HIS A 21 3.42 -8.29 6.84
CA HIS A 21 4.58 -8.54 5.96
C HIS A 21 4.31 -9.62 4.92
N LYS A 22 3.07 -9.72 4.47
CA LYS A 22 2.67 -10.76 3.51
C LYS A 22 2.49 -10.25 2.09
N VAL A 23 2.96 -9.05 1.79
CA VAL A 23 2.91 -8.54 0.42
C VAL A 23 4.27 -8.79 -0.23
N LYS A 24 4.25 -9.53 -1.34
CA LYS A 24 5.46 -9.78 -2.11
C LYS A 24 5.60 -8.74 -3.20
N ASP A 25 6.84 -8.28 -3.39
CA ASP A 25 7.18 -7.30 -4.43
C ASP A 25 6.32 -6.05 -4.30
N LEU A 26 6.16 -5.60 -3.07
CA LEU A 26 5.36 -4.41 -2.80
C LEU A 26 5.95 -3.20 -3.51
N ARG A 27 5.07 -2.47 -4.18
CA ARG A 27 5.44 -1.25 -4.84
C ARG A 27 4.35 -0.22 -4.57
N LEU A 28 4.75 0.96 -4.14
CA LEU A 28 3.83 2.05 -3.90
C LEU A 28 4.30 3.26 -4.70
N GLU A 29 3.39 3.83 -5.49
CA GLU A 29 3.68 4.98 -6.30
C GLU A 29 2.65 6.07 -6.06
N TRP A 30 3.07 7.30 -6.29
CA TRP A 30 2.17 8.46 -6.25
C TRP A 30 2.01 8.96 -7.67
N SER A 31 0.78 9.05 -8.14
CA SER A 31 0.52 9.50 -9.49
C SER A 31 -0.86 10.14 -9.57
N ASN A 32 -0.92 11.35 -10.12
CA ASN A 32 -2.18 12.05 -10.36
C ASN A 32 -3.05 12.17 -9.12
N GLY A 33 -2.42 12.48 -7.99
CA GLY A 33 -3.14 12.72 -6.74
C GLY A 33 -3.61 11.47 -6.03
N ARG A 34 -3.07 10.31 -6.37
CA ARG A 34 -3.48 9.06 -5.73
C ARG A 34 -2.28 8.14 -5.56
N TYR A 35 -2.41 7.21 -4.63
CA TYR A 35 -1.41 6.19 -4.41
C TYR A 35 -1.78 4.94 -5.18
N LEU A 36 -0.81 4.38 -5.87
CA LEU A 36 -0.97 3.12 -6.59
C LEU A 36 -0.21 2.05 -5.84
N LEU A 37 -0.93 1.04 -5.40
CA LEU A 37 -0.40 -0.03 -4.56
C LEU A 37 -0.38 -1.31 -5.39
N SER A 38 0.80 -1.91 -5.59
CA SER A 38 0.91 -3.11 -6.40
C SER A 38 1.83 -4.12 -5.73
N GLY A 39 1.78 -5.35 -6.21
CA GLY A 39 2.50 -6.47 -5.65
C GLY A 39 1.61 -7.68 -5.65
N SER A 40 1.96 -8.71 -4.86
CA SER A 40 1.12 -9.89 -4.78
C SER A 40 0.92 -10.34 -3.34
N VAL A 41 -0.25 -10.90 -3.08
CA VAL A 41 -0.66 -11.38 -1.77
C VAL A 41 -1.32 -12.75 -1.93
N ASP A 42 -1.42 -13.48 -0.82
CA ASP A 42 -2.00 -14.82 -0.85
C ASP A 42 -3.51 -14.84 -0.62
N SER A 43 -4.09 -13.76 -0.16
CA SER A 43 -5.52 -13.72 0.12
C SER A 43 -6.08 -12.34 -0.10
N TYR A 44 -7.38 -12.32 -0.35
CA TYR A 44 -8.09 -11.06 -0.50
C TYR A 44 -8.08 -10.25 0.79
N HIS A 45 -8.12 -10.95 1.91
CA HIS A 45 -8.07 -10.30 3.22
C HIS A 45 -6.78 -9.49 3.37
N VAL A 46 -5.64 -10.07 3.00
CA VAL A 46 -4.36 -9.36 3.08
C VAL A 46 -4.34 -8.17 2.14
N LYS A 47 -4.96 -8.33 0.96
CA LYS A 47 -5.07 -7.22 0.02
C LYS A 47 -5.79 -6.03 0.65
N GLN A 48 -6.86 -6.29 1.38
CA GLN A 48 -7.61 -5.23 2.04
C GLN A 48 -6.81 -4.62 3.21
N LEU A 49 -6.14 -5.47 3.98
CA LEU A 49 -5.32 -4.98 5.09
C LEU A 49 -4.23 -4.03 4.60
N ALA A 50 -3.61 -4.35 3.47
CA ALA A 50 -2.55 -3.52 2.92
C ALA A 50 -3.05 -2.10 2.64
N GLN A 51 -4.25 -1.98 2.09
CA GLN A 51 -4.82 -0.68 1.80
C GLN A 51 -5.02 0.13 3.09
N HIS A 52 -5.41 -0.53 4.16
CA HIS A 52 -5.61 0.14 5.44
C HIS A 52 -4.31 0.68 6.03
N GLY A 53 -3.18 0.14 5.63
CA GLY A 53 -1.90 0.68 6.06
C GLY A 53 -1.74 2.14 5.68
N ILE A 54 -2.31 2.53 4.55
CA ILE A 54 -2.28 3.92 4.12
C ILE A 54 -3.45 4.70 4.73
N LEU A 55 -4.65 4.12 4.68
CA LEU A 55 -5.84 4.82 5.11
C LEU A 55 -5.87 5.07 6.62
N ASP A 56 -5.19 4.25 7.42
CA ASP A 56 -5.14 4.46 8.86
C ASP A 56 -4.46 5.78 9.22
N VAL A 57 -3.47 6.19 8.42
CA VAL A 57 -2.75 7.44 8.69
C VAL A 57 -3.19 8.57 7.77
N MET A 58 -3.82 8.24 6.66
CA MET A 58 -4.30 9.23 5.70
C MET A 58 -5.70 8.85 5.25
N PRO A 59 -6.72 9.08 6.11
CA PRO A 59 -8.06 8.57 5.83
C PRO A 59 -8.70 9.10 4.56
N LEU A 60 -8.28 10.27 4.08
CA LEU A 60 -8.86 10.86 2.88
C LEU A 60 -8.02 10.61 1.63
N ALA A 61 -6.96 9.81 1.75
CA ALA A 61 -6.12 9.52 0.61
C ALA A 61 -6.86 8.66 -0.40
N ARG A 62 -6.56 8.90 -1.67
CA ARG A 62 -7.06 8.04 -2.74
C ARG A 62 -6.05 6.93 -2.96
N VAL A 63 -6.50 5.70 -2.82
CA VAL A 63 -5.65 4.53 -2.96
C VAL A 63 -6.24 3.62 -4.02
N VAL A 64 -5.44 3.34 -5.04
CA VAL A 64 -5.80 2.35 -6.06
C VAL A 64 -5.08 1.07 -5.67
N ASN A 65 -5.83 0.08 -5.24
CA ASN A 65 -5.27 -1.16 -4.74
C ASN A 65 -5.22 -2.19 -5.86
N GLU A 66 -4.05 -2.32 -6.46
CA GLU A 66 -3.84 -3.23 -7.58
C GLU A 66 -3.06 -4.47 -7.17
N LEU A 67 -3.08 -4.80 -5.88
CA LEU A 67 -2.43 -6.02 -5.43
C LEU A 67 -3.10 -7.23 -6.07
N THR A 68 -2.28 -8.15 -6.56
CA THR A 68 -2.77 -9.39 -7.18
C THR A 68 -2.90 -10.46 -6.11
N VAL A 69 -4.08 -11.06 -6.02
CA VAL A 69 -4.31 -12.16 -5.10
C VAL A 69 -3.90 -13.46 -5.79
N ARG A 70 -3.00 -14.19 -5.18
CA ARG A 70 -2.49 -15.46 -5.72
C ARG A 70 -2.92 -16.59 -4.81
N ASN A 71 -3.48 -17.59 -5.42
CA ASN A 71 -3.91 -18.78 -4.68
C ASN A 71 -2.91 -19.89 -4.78
#